data_2c18c7f468eafcdf9c02e105bc730922
#
_entry.id   2c18c7f468eafcdf9c02e105bc730922
#
_cell.length_a   1.000
_cell.length_b   1.000
_cell.length_c   1.000
_cell.angle_alpha   90.00
_cell.angle_beta   90.00
_cell.angle_gamma   90.00
#
_symmetry.space_group_name_H-M   'P 1'
#
loop_
_entity.id
_entity.type
_entity.pdbx_description
1 polymer ?
#
loop_
_entity_poly.entity_id
_entity_poly.type
_entity_poly.pdbx_seq_one_letter_code
_entity_poly.pdbx_strand_id
1 'polypeptide(L)'
;MKPTYESPLASRYASKTMLHLFSPDMRYETWRRLWVALARAEHTLGLPVTQQQVDELAAHVSPIDYDAVAKREKEVRHDVMAHIYAYGLDAPGAKGIIHLGATSCYVTDNADLIIYREALRYLEKELKAAMRNLCDFADRYAAMPALAYTHYQPAQLTTIGKRASLWLQDLLLDLEELQDTLRAFRFLGCRGTTGTEASFVELFDGDTAKIDEMNRQIAAEFGFDRCYPVCGQTYPRKLDSRILNVLSSICQSACRMATDIRLLQHDRQVEEPFEEKQVGSSAMPYKRNPMRCERICSLARYVIADAQNAPMTAMTQWLERTLDDSANRRISLPEAFLATDGVLRLVQNVTKGLHVNEKIVEKLVWDYLPFIATENLMMAAVKRGGDRQQLHEIIREASMAETAKMKNGESWDLVAQLAARPEFGMRAEEIRAELTPSRYIGRCPEQVAALTAACRALIGSDAQSAEEITL
;
A
#
# COMPACT_ATOMS: atom_id res chain seq x y z
N MET A 1 -22.85 27.41 -0.03
CA MET A 1 -22.97 26.76 1.30
C MET A 1 -22.72 25.24 1.10
N LYS A 2 -22.01 24.57 2.01
CA LYS A 2 -21.87 23.10 2.00
C LYS A 2 -22.60 22.54 3.24
N PRO A 3 -23.93 22.35 3.18
CA PRO A 3 -24.73 22.00 4.36
C PRO A 3 -24.73 20.52 4.73
N THR A 4 -24.03 19.70 3.97
CA THR A 4 -23.98 18.24 4.13
C THR A 4 -22.57 17.78 4.49
N TYR A 5 -22.49 16.66 5.23
CA TYR A 5 -21.20 16.00 5.51
C TYR A 5 -20.56 15.51 4.21
N GLU A 6 -19.27 15.76 4.07
CA GLU A 6 -18.41 15.23 3.00
C GLU A 6 -17.23 14.51 3.62
N SER A 7 -16.98 13.27 3.22
CA SER A 7 -15.84 12.50 3.74
C SER A 7 -14.51 13.17 3.37
N PRO A 8 -13.61 13.39 4.35
CA PRO A 8 -12.26 13.87 4.05
C PRO A 8 -11.46 12.95 3.12
N LEU A 9 -11.79 11.67 3.06
CA LEU A 9 -11.17 10.75 2.10
C LEU A 9 -11.44 11.20 0.66
N ALA A 10 -12.68 11.62 0.37
CA ALA A 10 -13.06 12.10 -0.95
C ALA A 10 -12.56 13.51 -1.25
N SER A 11 -12.64 14.43 -0.27
CA SER A 11 -12.37 15.85 -0.53
C SER A 11 -10.89 16.24 -0.40
N ARG A 12 -10.03 15.39 0.20
CA ARG A 12 -8.65 15.76 0.54
C ARG A 12 -7.57 14.71 0.23
N TYR A 13 -7.88 13.43 0.30
CA TYR A 13 -6.82 12.41 0.36
C TYR A 13 -6.74 11.53 -0.86
N ALA A 14 -7.87 10.98 -1.31
CA ALA A 14 -7.89 10.07 -2.44
C ALA A 14 -7.66 10.77 -3.78
N SER A 15 -7.10 10.04 -4.74
CA SER A 15 -6.94 10.46 -6.12
C SER A 15 -8.27 10.52 -6.87
N LYS A 16 -8.34 11.28 -7.96
CA LYS A 16 -9.50 11.32 -8.83
C LYS A 16 -9.79 9.95 -9.44
N THR A 17 -8.75 9.21 -9.79
CA THR A 17 -8.85 7.85 -10.33
C THR A 17 -9.51 6.91 -9.32
N MET A 18 -9.05 6.89 -8.07
CA MET A 18 -9.64 6.03 -7.05
C MET A 18 -11.09 6.43 -6.72
N LEU A 19 -11.38 7.74 -6.66
CA LEU A 19 -12.74 8.25 -6.48
C LEU A 19 -13.67 7.83 -7.64
N HIS A 20 -13.18 7.86 -8.88
CA HIS A 20 -13.94 7.40 -10.04
C HIS A 20 -14.24 5.90 -9.98
N LEU A 21 -13.25 5.07 -9.62
CA LEU A 21 -13.42 3.61 -9.50
C LEU A 21 -14.55 3.24 -8.52
N PHE A 22 -14.73 4.01 -7.45
CA PHE A 22 -15.80 3.78 -6.47
C PHE A 22 -17.02 4.68 -6.66
N SER A 23 -17.12 5.39 -7.79
CA SER A 23 -18.26 6.24 -8.10
C SER A 23 -19.53 5.43 -8.45
N PRO A 24 -20.72 6.04 -8.29
CA PRO A 24 -21.96 5.47 -8.81
C PRO A 24 -21.88 5.15 -10.31
N ASP A 25 -21.33 6.07 -11.11
CA ASP A 25 -21.20 5.88 -12.57
C ASP A 25 -20.41 4.60 -12.88
N MET A 26 -19.21 4.44 -12.33
CA MET A 26 -18.39 3.24 -12.55
C MET A 26 -19.12 1.95 -12.14
N ARG A 27 -19.84 1.99 -11.01
CA ARG A 27 -20.60 0.84 -10.52
C ARG A 27 -21.73 0.45 -11.46
N TYR A 28 -22.58 1.40 -11.81
CA TYR A 28 -23.82 1.11 -12.53
C TYR A 28 -23.61 0.98 -14.03
N GLU A 29 -22.64 1.65 -14.61
CA GLU A 29 -22.20 1.35 -15.98
C GLU A 29 -21.62 -0.07 -16.08
N THR A 30 -20.88 -0.53 -15.04
CA THR A 30 -20.40 -1.91 -14.96
C THR A 30 -21.57 -2.90 -14.89
N TRP A 31 -22.64 -2.59 -14.16
CA TRP A 31 -23.86 -3.42 -14.18
C TRP A 31 -24.46 -3.50 -15.58
N ARG A 32 -24.61 -2.38 -16.29
CA ARG A 32 -25.11 -2.36 -17.68
C ARG A 32 -24.20 -3.16 -18.63
N ARG A 33 -22.90 -3.02 -18.51
CA ARG A 33 -21.93 -3.82 -19.27
C ARG A 33 -22.07 -5.31 -18.97
N LEU A 34 -22.30 -5.70 -17.74
CA LEU A 34 -22.57 -7.10 -17.36
C LEU A 34 -23.85 -7.62 -17.99
N TRP A 35 -24.92 -6.83 -18.06
CA TRP A 35 -26.15 -7.22 -18.76
C TRP A 35 -25.94 -7.35 -20.27
N VAL A 36 -25.14 -6.48 -20.87
CA VAL A 36 -24.76 -6.60 -22.31
C VAL A 36 -23.98 -7.90 -22.53
N ALA A 37 -23.01 -8.21 -21.69
CA ALA A 37 -22.21 -9.43 -21.80
C ALA A 37 -23.07 -10.70 -21.62
N LEU A 38 -24.02 -10.69 -20.69
CA LEU A 38 -24.99 -11.78 -20.51
C LEU A 38 -25.82 -11.97 -21.78
N ALA A 39 -26.49 -10.93 -22.27
CA ALA A 39 -27.33 -10.98 -23.47
C ALA A 39 -26.54 -11.42 -24.70
N ARG A 40 -25.30 -11.00 -24.85
CA ARG A 40 -24.40 -11.43 -25.94
C ARG A 40 -24.08 -12.92 -25.86
N ALA A 41 -23.76 -13.42 -24.68
CA ALA A 41 -23.46 -14.83 -24.45
C ALA A 41 -24.71 -15.68 -24.69
N GLU A 42 -25.88 -15.26 -24.18
CA GLU A 42 -27.18 -15.92 -24.42
C GLU A 42 -27.53 -15.99 -25.92
N HIS A 43 -27.35 -14.88 -26.65
CA HIS A 43 -27.52 -14.86 -28.10
C HIS A 43 -26.59 -15.85 -28.81
N THR A 44 -25.30 -15.81 -28.48
CA THR A 44 -24.26 -16.66 -29.10
C THR A 44 -24.54 -18.16 -28.87
N LEU A 45 -25.12 -18.50 -27.73
CA LEU A 45 -25.41 -19.89 -27.33
C LEU A 45 -26.81 -20.37 -27.75
N GLY A 46 -27.56 -19.51 -28.47
CA GLY A 46 -28.82 -19.90 -29.13
C GLY A 46 -30.08 -19.71 -28.28
N LEU A 47 -30.02 -18.92 -27.20
CA LEU A 47 -31.26 -18.48 -26.54
C LEU A 47 -32.00 -17.44 -27.41
N PRO A 48 -33.30 -17.21 -27.17
CA PRO A 48 -34.13 -16.29 -27.94
C PRO A 48 -33.81 -14.82 -27.67
N VAL A 49 -32.54 -14.44 -27.76
CA VAL A 49 -32.00 -13.09 -27.68
C VAL A 49 -31.47 -12.71 -29.05
N THR A 50 -31.92 -11.59 -29.62
CA THR A 50 -31.53 -11.14 -30.94
C THR A 50 -30.28 -10.25 -30.86
N GLN A 51 -29.50 -10.24 -31.96
CA GLN A 51 -28.35 -9.32 -32.07
C GLN A 51 -28.77 -7.86 -31.94
N GLN A 52 -29.94 -7.48 -32.49
CA GLN A 52 -30.48 -6.13 -32.37
C GLN A 52 -30.70 -5.72 -30.89
N GLN A 53 -31.18 -6.63 -30.04
CA GLN A 53 -31.35 -6.39 -28.62
C GLN A 53 -30.00 -6.19 -27.92
N VAL A 54 -28.99 -6.99 -28.24
CA VAL A 54 -27.63 -6.85 -27.72
C VAL A 54 -27.05 -5.49 -28.11
N ASP A 55 -27.19 -5.09 -29.37
CA ASP A 55 -26.67 -3.81 -29.87
C ASP A 55 -27.37 -2.62 -29.22
N GLU A 56 -28.70 -2.72 -29.00
CA GLU A 56 -29.48 -1.68 -28.31
C GLU A 56 -29.03 -1.51 -26.86
N LEU A 57 -28.84 -2.61 -26.11
CA LEU A 57 -28.27 -2.55 -24.78
C LEU A 57 -26.87 -1.91 -24.80
N ALA A 58 -26.00 -2.35 -25.70
CA ALA A 58 -24.63 -1.83 -25.78
C ALA A 58 -24.57 -0.33 -26.07
N ALA A 59 -25.52 0.20 -26.84
CA ALA A 59 -25.63 1.62 -27.18
C ALA A 59 -26.07 2.49 -25.99
N HIS A 60 -26.70 1.91 -24.96
CA HIS A 60 -27.29 2.65 -23.84
C HIS A 60 -26.64 2.29 -22.48
N VAL A 61 -25.36 1.90 -22.46
CA VAL A 61 -24.64 1.66 -21.21
C VAL A 61 -24.53 2.97 -20.40
N SER A 62 -24.34 4.10 -21.05
CA SER A 62 -24.21 5.45 -20.45
C SER A 62 -24.88 6.48 -21.38
N PRO A 63 -25.43 7.60 -20.85
CA PRO A 63 -25.55 7.95 -19.41
C PRO A 63 -26.68 7.19 -18.69
N ILE A 64 -26.67 7.25 -17.36
CA ILE A 64 -27.70 6.63 -16.51
C ILE A 64 -28.65 7.71 -16.00
N ASP A 65 -29.98 7.50 -16.18
CA ASP A 65 -31.01 8.35 -15.58
C ASP A 65 -31.21 7.98 -14.10
N TYR A 66 -30.44 8.65 -13.23
CA TYR A 66 -30.53 8.44 -11.77
C TYR A 66 -31.86 8.88 -11.16
N ASP A 67 -32.57 9.84 -11.79
CA ASP A 67 -33.89 10.28 -11.29
C ASP A 67 -34.95 9.20 -11.52
N ALA A 68 -34.92 8.55 -12.70
CA ALA A 68 -35.77 7.40 -12.99
C ALA A 68 -35.48 6.23 -12.06
N VAL A 69 -34.19 5.93 -11.82
CA VAL A 69 -33.75 4.88 -10.87
C VAL A 69 -34.28 5.20 -9.47
N ALA A 70 -34.00 6.39 -8.93
CA ALA A 70 -34.39 6.76 -7.57
C ALA A 70 -35.91 6.74 -7.36
N LYS A 71 -36.67 7.20 -8.37
CA LYS A 71 -38.13 7.11 -8.35
C LYS A 71 -38.60 5.66 -8.26
N ARG A 72 -38.05 4.79 -9.14
CA ARG A 72 -38.46 3.38 -9.18
C ARG A 72 -38.06 2.63 -7.92
N GLU A 73 -36.87 2.89 -7.37
CA GLU A 73 -36.40 2.26 -6.15
C GLU A 73 -37.27 2.59 -4.94
N LYS A 74 -37.80 3.81 -4.84
CA LYS A 74 -38.77 4.17 -3.81
C LYS A 74 -40.05 3.36 -3.88
N GLU A 75 -40.47 2.97 -5.09
CA GLU A 75 -41.67 2.14 -5.30
C GLU A 75 -41.45 0.67 -4.97
N VAL A 76 -40.35 0.08 -5.51
CA VAL A 76 -40.11 -1.37 -5.45
C VAL A 76 -39.20 -1.81 -4.31
N ARG A 77 -38.51 -0.87 -3.65
CA ARG A 77 -37.56 -1.12 -2.55
C ARG A 77 -36.43 -2.11 -2.92
N HIS A 78 -35.96 -2.03 -4.17
CA HIS A 78 -34.94 -2.93 -4.69
C HIS A 78 -34.10 -2.22 -5.77
N ASP A 79 -32.82 -2.01 -5.49
CA ASP A 79 -31.90 -1.24 -6.34
C ASP A 79 -31.70 -1.87 -7.73
N VAL A 80 -31.37 -3.16 -7.80
CA VAL A 80 -31.14 -3.85 -9.08
C VAL A 80 -32.39 -3.80 -9.97
N MET A 81 -33.60 -4.03 -9.40
CA MET A 81 -34.85 -3.95 -10.15
C MET A 81 -35.15 -2.53 -10.64
N ALA A 82 -34.74 -1.50 -9.88
CA ALA A 82 -34.88 -0.12 -10.31
C ALA A 82 -33.96 0.20 -11.49
N HIS A 83 -32.72 -0.30 -11.48
CA HIS A 83 -31.78 -0.14 -12.58
C HIS A 83 -32.20 -0.93 -13.83
N ILE A 84 -32.73 -2.15 -13.69
CA ILE A 84 -33.32 -2.91 -14.82
C ILE A 84 -34.45 -2.13 -15.47
N TYR A 85 -35.33 -1.55 -14.66
CA TYR A 85 -36.44 -0.72 -15.17
C TYR A 85 -35.94 0.51 -15.95
N ALA A 86 -35.03 1.28 -15.35
CA ALA A 86 -34.47 2.47 -16.01
C ALA A 86 -33.72 2.10 -17.31
N TYR A 87 -32.95 1.03 -17.29
CA TYR A 87 -32.27 0.53 -18.51
C TYR A 87 -33.25 0.09 -19.59
N GLY A 88 -34.38 -0.52 -19.21
CA GLY A 88 -35.44 -0.87 -20.13
C GLY A 88 -36.21 0.32 -20.71
N LEU A 89 -36.14 1.51 -20.08
CA LEU A 89 -36.66 2.77 -20.67
C LEU A 89 -35.72 3.27 -21.77
N ASP A 90 -34.40 3.14 -21.56
CA ASP A 90 -33.38 3.54 -22.52
C ASP A 90 -33.28 2.55 -23.71
N ALA A 91 -33.57 1.26 -23.47
CA ALA A 91 -33.49 0.17 -24.44
C ALA A 91 -34.84 -0.60 -24.53
N PRO A 92 -35.91 0.00 -25.06
CA PRO A 92 -37.26 -0.59 -25.02
C PRO A 92 -37.40 -1.88 -25.80
N GLY A 93 -36.67 -2.07 -26.92
CA GLY A 93 -36.66 -3.31 -27.68
C GLY A 93 -35.98 -4.47 -26.99
N ALA A 94 -35.07 -4.20 -26.09
CA ALA A 94 -34.35 -5.19 -25.30
C ALA A 94 -34.92 -5.38 -23.88
N LYS A 95 -35.91 -4.59 -23.49
CA LYS A 95 -36.45 -4.59 -22.11
C LYS A 95 -36.79 -5.98 -21.57
N GLY A 96 -37.28 -6.87 -22.42
CA GLY A 96 -37.76 -8.20 -22.03
C GLY A 96 -36.64 -9.22 -21.74
N ILE A 97 -35.39 -8.90 -22.13
CA ILE A 97 -34.25 -9.83 -21.96
C ILE A 97 -33.21 -9.36 -20.95
N ILE A 98 -33.38 -8.16 -20.40
CA ILE A 98 -32.46 -7.65 -19.39
C ILE A 98 -32.52 -8.56 -18.16
N HIS A 99 -31.36 -9.07 -17.73
CA HIS A 99 -31.24 -9.90 -16.52
C HIS A 99 -31.89 -11.30 -16.66
N LEU A 100 -32.02 -11.84 -17.88
CA LEU A 100 -32.62 -13.15 -18.12
C LEU A 100 -31.86 -14.25 -17.37
N GLY A 101 -32.57 -15.09 -16.62
CA GLY A 101 -31.98 -16.16 -15.82
C GLY A 101 -31.12 -15.77 -14.63
N ALA A 102 -30.73 -14.48 -14.54
CA ALA A 102 -29.80 -14.00 -13.52
C ALA A 102 -30.48 -13.63 -12.18
N THR A 103 -29.68 -13.49 -11.14
CA THR A 103 -30.08 -12.91 -9.86
C THR A 103 -29.25 -11.65 -9.57
N SER A 104 -29.67 -10.83 -8.62
CA SER A 104 -29.02 -9.54 -8.31
C SER A 104 -27.51 -9.63 -8.10
N CYS A 105 -27.03 -10.69 -7.48
CA CYS A 105 -25.59 -10.88 -7.26
C CYS A 105 -24.79 -11.11 -8.54
N TYR A 106 -25.44 -11.42 -9.68
CA TYR A 106 -24.76 -11.43 -10.95
C TYR A 106 -24.12 -10.07 -11.26
N VAL A 107 -24.86 -8.98 -11.09
CA VAL A 107 -24.31 -7.65 -11.38
C VAL A 107 -23.60 -7.06 -10.17
N THR A 108 -24.12 -7.20 -8.95
CA THR A 108 -23.50 -6.56 -7.77
C THR A 108 -22.15 -7.17 -7.45
N ASP A 109 -22.04 -8.47 -7.41
CA ASP A 109 -20.81 -9.16 -6.99
C ASP A 109 -19.75 -9.19 -8.10
N ASN A 110 -20.15 -9.45 -9.35
CA ASN A 110 -19.19 -9.40 -10.46
C ASN A 110 -18.67 -7.97 -10.68
N ALA A 111 -19.50 -6.93 -10.52
CA ALA A 111 -19.04 -5.54 -10.59
C ALA A 111 -18.06 -5.22 -9.46
N ASP A 112 -18.32 -5.66 -8.23
CA ASP A 112 -17.38 -5.49 -7.11
C ASP A 112 -16.02 -6.14 -7.43
N LEU A 113 -16.01 -7.37 -7.97
CA LEU A 113 -14.78 -8.07 -8.36
C LEU A 113 -13.99 -7.31 -9.44
N ILE A 114 -14.69 -6.75 -10.44
CA ILE A 114 -14.07 -5.94 -11.50
C ILE A 114 -13.44 -4.68 -10.88
N ILE A 115 -14.21 -3.93 -10.09
CA ILE A 115 -13.80 -2.66 -9.50
C ILE A 115 -12.63 -2.88 -8.53
N TYR A 116 -12.70 -3.86 -7.62
CA TYR A 116 -11.65 -4.12 -6.64
C TYR A 116 -10.34 -4.56 -7.31
N ARG A 117 -10.42 -5.35 -8.37
CA ARG A 117 -9.23 -5.74 -9.14
C ARG A 117 -8.58 -4.53 -9.80
N GLU A 118 -9.34 -3.65 -10.42
CA GLU A 118 -8.80 -2.42 -11.04
C GLU A 118 -8.24 -1.47 -9.98
N ALA A 119 -8.89 -1.34 -8.82
CA ALA A 119 -8.38 -0.55 -7.70
C ALA A 119 -7.06 -1.11 -7.15
N LEU A 120 -6.93 -2.44 -6.99
CA LEU A 120 -5.66 -3.06 -6.59
C LEU A 120 -4.57 -2.86 -7.64
N ARG A 121 -4.88 -2.96 -8.94
CA ARG A 121 -3.93 -2.68 -10.03
C ARG A 121 -3.46 -1.22 -10.02
N TYR A 122 -4.36 -0.31 -9.69
CA TYR A 122 -3.99 1.09 -9.52
C TYR A 122 -3.04 1.28 -8.33
N LEU A 123 -3.36 0.70 -7.17
CA LEU A 123 -2.48 0.75 -5.99
C LEU A 123 -1.14 0.06 -6.22
N GLU A 124 -1.09 -1.01 -7.03
CA GLU A 124 0.17 -1.64 -7.43
C GLU A 124 1.10 -0.66 -8.14
N LYS A 125 0.57 0.16 -9.06
CA LYS A 125 1.34 1.20 -9.75
C LYS A 125 1.86 2.26 -8.78
N GLU A 126 1.00 2.72 -7.88
CA GLU A 126 1.36 3.71 -6.87
C GLU A 126 2.43 3.19 -5.90
N LEU A 127 2.32 1.93 -5.45
CA LEU A 127 3.32 1.27 -4.63
C LEU A 127 4.66 1.14 -5.35
N LYS A 128 4.66 0.69 -6.60
CA LYS A 128 5.87 0.60 -7.44
C LYS A 128 6.55 1.96 -7.63
N ALA A 129 5.78 3.03 -7.77
CA ALA A 129 6.32 4.39 -7.88
C ALA A 129 7.02 4.84 -6.58
N ALA A 130 6.42 4.57 -5.42
CA ALA A 130 7.02 4.84 -4.11
C ALA A 130 8.32 4.03 -3.92
N MET A 131 8.31 2.74 -4.26
CA MET A 131 9.48 1.87 -4.19
C MET A 131 10.61 2.35 -5.10
N ARG A 132 10.31 2.85 -6.30
CA ARG A 132 11.34 3.43 -7.20
C ARG A 132 12.03 4.62 -6.57
N ASN A 133 11.28 5.55 -5.98
CA ASN A 133 11.86 6.70 -5.27
C ASN A 133 12.79 6.25 -4.13
N LEU A 134 12.38 5.22 -3.37
CA LEU A 134 13.21 4.66 -2.30
C LEU A 134 14.45 3.93 -2.82
N CYS A 135 14.38 3.24 -3.96
CA CYS A 135 15.56 2.66 -4.59
C CYS A 135 16.58 3.74 -4.95
N ASP A 136 16.13 4.82 -5.58
CA ASP A 136 17.01 5.94 -5.97
C ASP A 136 17.63 6.64 -4.76
N PHE A 137 16.84 6.81 -3.70
CA PHE A 137 17.34 7.37 -2.44
C PHE A 137 18.34 6.43 -1.75
N ALA A 138 18.04 5.13 -1.65
CA ALA A 138 18.90 4.14 -1.02
C ALA A 138 20.24 4.01 -1.76
N ASP A 139 20.23 3.97 -3.09
CA ASP A 139 21.46 3.90 -3.90
C ASP A 139 22.32 5.15 -3.74
N ARG A 140 21.71 6.34 -3.74
CA ARG A 140 22.42 7.63 -3.53
C ARG A 140 23.20 7.65 -2.24
N TYR A 141 22.64 7.10 -1.16
CA TYR A 141 23.21 7.13 0.18
C TYR A 141 23.72 5.77 0.67
N ALA A 142 23.96 4.84 -0.25
CA ALA A 142 24.37 3.46 0.07
C ALA A 142 25.64 3.37 0.93
N ALA A 143 26.60 4.28 0.68
CA ALA A 143 27.89 4.31 1.38
C ALA A 143 27.98 5.44 2.43
N MET A 144 26.94 6.24 2.64
CA MET A 144 26.98 7.36 3.59
C MET A 144 26.82 6.83 5.04
N PRO A 145 27.87 6.89 5.89
CA PRO A 145 27.81 6.41 7.25
C PRO A 145 26.77 7.20 8.08
N ALA A 146 26.05 6.50 8.92
CA ALA A 146 25.11 7.07 9.87
C ALA A 146 25.11 6.28 11.18
N LEU A 147 24.81 6.95 12.28
CA LEU A 147 24.65 6.29 13.57
C LEU A 147 23.38 5.43 13.55
N ALA A 148 23.51 4.14 13.87
CA ALA A 148 22.37 3.26 14.06
C ALA A 148 21.89 3.26 15.51
N TYR A 149 20.62 2.92 15.68
CA TYR A 149 19.98 2.85 16.98
C TYR A 149 19.36 1.46 17.18
N THR A 150 19.67 0.84 18.33
CA THR A 150 18.95 -0.34 18.83
C THR A 150 18.35 0.02 20.18
N HIS A 151 17.12 -0.40 20.46
CA HIS A 151 16.39 0.03 21.65
C HIS A 151 16.33 1.56 21.81
N TYR A 152 16.38 2.27 20.68
CA TYR A 152 16.47 3.73 20.58
C TYR A 152 17.71 4.33 21.28
N GLN A 153 18.77 3.54 21.42
CA GLN A 153 20.07 3.97 21.94
C GLN A 153 21.12 3.89 20.82
N PRO A 154 22.10 4.83 20.82
CA PRO A 154 23.23 4.76 19.90
C PRO A 154 23.92 3.40 19.94
N ALA A 155 24.16 2.84 18.77
CA ALA A 155 24.78 1.55 18.61
C ALA A 155 25.96 1.64 17.61
N GLN A 156 26.12 0.68 16.74
CA GLN A 156 27.17 0.71 15.69
C GLN A 156 26.74 1.62 14.53
N LEU A 157 27.62 1.76 13.51
CA LEU A 157 27.28 2.49 12.31
C LEU A 157 26.43 1.63 11.35
N THR A 158 25.62 2.30 10.60
CA THR A 158 24.93 1.85 9.39
C THR A 158 25.18 2.87 8.28
N THR A 159 24.38 2.84 7.21
CA THR A 159 24.32 3.93 6.24
C THR A 159 22.89 4.44 6.10
N ILE A 160 22.73 5.68 5.63
CA ILE A 160 21.41 6.26 5.31
C ILE A 160 20.69 5.39 4.27
N GLY A 161 21.41 4.92 3.23
CA GLY A 161 20.85 4.03 2.22
C GLY A 161 20.44 2.68 2.79
N LYS A 162 21.23 2.09 3.70
CA LYS A 162 20.86 0.84 4.36
C LYS A 162 19.61 0.99 5.24
N ARG A 163 19.44 2.12 5.92
CA ARG A 163 18.21 2.42 6.69
C ARG A 163 17.00 2.51 5.77
N ALA A 164 17.11 3.21 4.63
CA ALA A 164 16.03 3.28 3.64
C ALA A 164 15.69 1.92 3.04
N SER A 165 16.68 1.04 2.88
CA SER A 165 16.46 -0.31 2.38
C SER A 165 15.64 -1.19 3.32
N LEU A 166 15.57 -0.89 4.63
CA LEU A 166 14.66 -1.58 5.55
C LEU A 166 13.20 -1.26 5.23
N TRP A 167 12.89 0.01 4.92
CA TRP A 167 11.55 0.42 4.49
C TRP A 167 11.19 -0.18 3.13
N LEU A 168 12.16 -0.17 2.20
CA LEU A 168 11.99 -0.75 0.87
C LEU A 168 11.72 -2.27 0.94
N GLN A 169 12.36 -2.99 1.87
CA GLN A 169 12.14 -4.43 2.06
C GLN A 169 10.70 -4.73 2.50
N ASP A 170 10.12 -3.93 3.38
CA ASP A 170 8.73 -4.10 3.80
C ASP A 170 7.78 -3.87 2.62
N LEU A 171 7.98 -2.79 1.83
CA LEU A 171 7.16 -2.53 0.65
C LEU A 171 7.33 -3.59 -0.45
N LEU A 172 8.49 -4.26 -0.53
CA LEU A 172 8.69 -5.38 -1.44
C LEU A 172 7.79 -6.57 -1.06
N LEU A 173 7.73 -6.92 0.22
CA LEU A 173 6.83 -7.96 0.73
C LEU A 173 5.35 -7.60 0.45
N ASP A 174 4.97 -6.34 0.64
CA ASP A 174 3.62 -5.86 0.34
C ASP A 174 3.29 -5.98 -1.15
N LEU A 175 4.24 -5.69 -2.04
CA LEU A 175 4.05 -5.82 -3.49
C LEU A 175 3.85 -7.29 -3.89
N GLU A 176 4.63 -8.20 -3.33
CA GLU A 176 4.49 -9.64 -3.56
C GLU A 176 3.12 -10.15 -3.12
N GLU A 177 2.66 -9.77 -1.92
CA GLU A 177 1.34 -10.15 -1.40
C GLU A 177 0.20 -9.56 -2.22
N LEU A 178 0.31 -8.30 -2.67
CA LEU A 178 -0.66 -7.65 -3.55
C LEU A 178 -0.77 -8.38 -4.88
N GLN A 179 0.35 -8.74 -5.50
CA GLN A 179 0.38 -9.50 -6.74
C GLN A 179 -0.20 -10.91 -6.58
N ASP A 180 0.08 -11.58 -5.46
CA ASP A 180 -0.53 -12.88 -5.13
C ASP A 180 -2.03 -12.77 -4.94
N THR A 181 -2.50 -11.68 -4.35
CA THR A 181 -3.93 -11.41 -4.20
C THR A 181 -4.58 -11.15 -5.56
N LEU A 182 -3.97 -10.38 -6.45
CA LEU A 182 -4.45 -10.17 -7.82
C LEU A 182 -4.54 -11.49 -8.61
N ARG A 183 -3.55 -12.38 -8.49
CA ARG A 183 -3.57 -13.70 -9.11
C ARG A 183 -4.69 -14.62 -8.58
N ALA A 184 -5.16 -14.36 -7.37
CA ALA A 184 -6.23 -15.14 -6.76
C ALA A 184 -7.63 -14.74 -7.21
N PHE A 185 -7.80 -13.59 -7.87
CA PHE A 185 -9.10 -13.14 -8.34
C PHE A 185 -9.70 -14.12 -9.34
N ARG A 186 -11.00 -14.36 -9.18
CA ARG A 186 -11.83 -15.16 -10.05
C ARG A 186 -13.16 -14.47 -10.22
N PHE A 187 -13.80 -14.71 -11.35
CA PHE A 187 -15.13 -14.18 -11.60
C PHE A 187 -16.18 -15.02 -10.84
N LEU A 188 -17.28 -14.41 -10.42
CA LEU A 188 -18.39 -15.17 -9.83
C LEU A 188 -19.12 -15.98 -10.92
N GLY A 189 -19.46 -15.33 -12.02
CA GLY A 189 -20.30 -15.87 -13.07
C GLY A 189 -21.80 -15.75 -12.79
N CYS A 190 -22.58 -16.48 -13.54
CA CYS A 190 -24.05 -16.55 -13.46
C CYS A 190 -24.47 -17.74 -12.60
N ARG A 191 -24.46 -17.58 -11.27
CA ARG A 191 -24.67 -18.71 -10.34
C ARG A 191 -26.13 -18.94 -9.95
N GLY A 192 -27.00 -17.98 -10.20
CA GLY A 192 -28.41 -18.05 -9.77
C GLY A 192 -28.58 -17.83 -8.26
N THR A 193 -29.78 -18.04 -7.78
CA THR A 193 -30.20 -17.66 -6.42
C THR A 193 -29.46 -18.40 -5.30
N THR A 194 -29.09 -19.67 -5.53
CA THR A 194 -28.44 -20.54 -4.53
C THR A 194 -27.11 -21.12 -5.00
N GLY A 195 -26.59 -20.64 -6.12
CA GLY A 195 -25.34 -21.14 -6.68
C GLY A 195 -25.46 -22.41 -7.52
N THR A 196 -26.66 -22.87 -7.78
CA THR A 196 -26.95 -24.13 -8.51
C THR A 196 -27.09 -23.96 -10.01
N GLU A 197 -27.15 -22.72 -10.52
CA GLU A 197 -27.36 -22.38 -11.94
C GLU A 197 -28.69 -22.95 -12.51
N ALA A 198 -29.64 -23.33 -11.65
CA ALA A 198 -30.88 -24.04 -12.04
C ALA A 198 -31.68 -23.29 -13.11
N SER A 199 -31.77 -21.95 -13.06
CA SER A 199 -32.46 -21.15 -14.06
C SER A 199 -31.81 -21.28 -15.45
N PHE A 200 -30.49 -21.38 -15.51
CA PHE A 200 -29.77 -21.55 -16.76
C PHE A 200 -29.82 -22.99 -17.26
N VAL A 201 -29.86 -23.98 -16.35
CA VAL A 201 -30.12 -25.37 -16.72
C VAL A 201 -31.48 -25.50 -17.43
N GLU A 202 -32.50 -24.81 -16.93
CA GLU A 202 -33.81 -24.76 -17.59
C GLU A 202 -33.76 -24.02 -18.93
N LEU A 203 -33.13 -22.84 -19.00
CA LEU A 203 -33.01 -22.04 -20.20
C LEU A 203 -32.28 -22.77 -21.36
N PHE A 204 -31.31 -23.62 -21.04
CA PHE A 204 -30.51 -24.38 -21.99
C PHE A 204 -30.97 -25.84 -22.13
N ASP A 205 -32.20 -26.17 -21.73
CA ASP A 205 -32.77 -27.52 -21.83
C ASP A 205 -31.85 -28.63 -21.27
N GLY A 206 -31.16 -28.36 -20.18
CA GLY A 206 -30.24 -29.27 -19.49
C GLY A 206 -28.81 -29.30 -20.06
N ASP A 207 -28.48 -28.51 -21.07
CA ASP A 207 -27.12 -28.42 -21.62
C ASP A 207 -26.17 -27.62 -20.74
N THR A 208 -25.54 -28.29 -19.79
CA THR A 208 -24.61 -27.67 -18.83
C THR A 208 -23.31 -27.17 -19.50
N ALA A 209 -22.91 -27.74 -20.65
CA ALA A 209 -21.73 -27.27 -21.37
C ALA A 209 -21.92 -25.84 -21.90
N LYS A 210 -23.13 -25.48 -22.30
CA LYS A 210 -23.47 -24.10 -22.68
C LYS A 210 -23.40 -23.15 -21.48
N ILE A 211 -23.74 -23.58 -20.29
CA ILE A 211 -23.64 -22.76 -19.07
C ILE A 211 -22.16 -22.47 -18.75
N ASP A 212 -21.30 -23.48 -18.83
CA ASP A 212 -19.86 -23.32 -18.66
C ASP A 212 -19.28 -22.35 -19.68
N GLU A 213 -19.66 -22.50 -20.95
CA GLU A 213 -19.22 -21.62 -22.05
C GLU A 213 -19.73 -20.17 -21.87
N MET A 214 -20.99 -19.99 -21.45
CA MET A 214 -21.57 -18.68 -21.12
C MET A 214 -20.74 -17.99 -20.03
N ASN A 215 -20.47 -18.67 -18.93
CA ASN A 215 -19.66 -18.14 -17.84
C ASN A 215 -18.24 -17.82 -18.28
N ARG A 216 -17.63 -18.64 -19.12
CA ARG A 216 -16.30 -18.42 -19.71
C ARG A 216 -16.26 -17.17 -20.59
N GLN A 217 -17.25 -17.00 -21.49
CA GLN A 217 -17.33 -15.84 -22.38
C GLN A 217 -17.48 -14.55 -21.60
N ILE A 218 -18.40 -14.49 -20.63
CA ILE A 218 -18.61 -13.32 -19.79
C ILE A 218 -17.35 -12.99 -18.99
N ALA A 219 -16.75 -13.99 -18.33
CA ALA A 219 -15.52 -13.78 -17.56
C ALA A 219 -14.38 -13.22 -18.42
N ALA A 220 -14.18 -13.78 -19.61
CA ALA A 220 -13.14 -13.36 -20.56
C ALA A 220 -13.34 -11.91 -21.03
N GLU A 221 -14.59 -11.46 -21.26
CA GLU A 221 -14.90 -10.08 -21.65
C GLU A 221 -14.42 -9.06 -20.60
N PHE A 222 -14.44 -9.43 -19.31
CA PHE A 222 -13.93 -8.62 -18.22
C PHE A 222 -12.49 -8.95 -17.81
N GLY A 223 -11.78 -9.78 -18.61
CA GLY A 223 -10.37 -10.12 -18.39
C GLY A 223 -10.13 -11.01 -17.18
N PHE A 224 -11.05 -11.94 -16.92
CA PHE A 224 -10.85 -13.01 -15.92
C PHE A 224 -10.66 -14.35 -16.64
N ASP A 225 -9.62 -15.08 -16.26
CA ASP A 225 -9.29 -16.37 -16.85
C ASP A 225 -10.25 -17.49 -16.44
N ARG A 226 -10.94 -17.34 -15.30
CA ARG A 226 -11.78 -18.38 -14.70
C ARG A 226 -12.79 -17.82 -13.70
N CYS A 227 -13.87 -18.56 -13.52
CA CYS A 227 -14.83 -18.36 -12.44
C CYS A 227 -14.46 -19.19 -11.20
N TYR A 228 -15.06 -18.86 -10.04
CA TYR A 228 -15.05 -19.76 -8.89
C TYR A 228 -15.75 -21.08 -9.26
N PRO A 229 -15.17 -22.24 -8.93
CA PRO A 229 -15.78 -23.52 -9.27
C PRO A 229 -17.07 -23.80 -8.47
N VAL A 230 -17.16 -23.28 -7.24
CA VAL A 230 -18.31 -23.43 -6.34
C VAL A 230 -18.56 -22.10 -5.64
N CYS A 231 -19.82 -21.65 -5.66
CA CYS A 231 -20.30 -20.50 -4.91
C CYS A 231 -21.72 -20.76 -4.40
N GLY A 232 -22.15 -20.00 -3.40
CA GLY A 232 -23.57 -19.76 -3.17
C GLY A 232 -24.08 -18.68 -4.13
N GLN A 233 -24.92 -17.79 -3.63
CA GLN A 233 -25.39 -16.66 -4.44
C GLN A 233 -24.28 -15.64 -4.72
N THR A 234 -23.30 -15.51 -3.81
CA THR A 234 -22.22 -14.52 -3.82
C THR A 234 -20.86 -15.19 -4.04
N TYR A 235 -19.86 -14.40 -4.43
CA TYR A 235 -18.47 -14.88 -4.33
C TYR A 235 -18.06 -15.05 -2.85
N PRO A 236 -17.07 -15.92 -2.57
CA PRO A 236 -16.61 -16.14 -1.20
C PRO A 236 -16.09 -14.85 -0.54
N ARG A 237 -16.77 -14.36 0.50
CA ARG A 237 -16.38 -13.12 1.24
C ARG A 237 -15.00 -13.21 1.87
N LYS A 238 -14.38 -14.38 1.85
CA LYS A 238 -12.98 -14.59 2.20
C LYS A 238 -12.02 -13.76 1.32
N LEU A 239 -12.41 -13.43 0.07
CA LEU A 239 -11.64 -12.55 -0.80
C LEU A 239 -11.58 -11.13 -0.24
N ASP A 240 -12.67 -10.60 0.29
CA ASP A 240 -12.71 -9.26 0.91
C ASP A 240 -11.71 -9.17 2.06
N SER A 241 -11.62 -10.23 2.88
CA SER A 241 -10.63 -10.33 3.95
C SER A 241 -9.18 -10.30 3.42
N ARG A 242 -8.90 -10.98 2.30
CA ARG A 242 -7.58 -10.91 1.66
C ARG A 242 -7.27 -9.51 1.16
N ILE A 243 -8.23 -8.85 0.51
CA ILE A 243 -8.07 -7.48 0.00
C ILE A 243 -7.73 -6.53 1.16
N LEU A 244 -8.55 -6.51 2.21
CA LEU A 244 -8.34 -5.60 3.34
C LEU A 244 -7.04 -5.90 4.10
N ASN A 245 -6.61 -7.16 4.17
CA ASN A 245 -5.32 -7.53 4.77
C ASN A 245 -4.14 -6.95 3.98
N VAL A 246 -4.16 -7.01 2.64
CA VAL A 246 -3.13 -6.40 1.79
C VAL A 246 -3.09 -4.88 1.97
N LEU A 247 -4.25 -4.21 1.97
CA LEU A 247 -4.31 -2.77 2.21
C LEU A 247 -3.77 -2.40 3.60
N SER A 248 -4.09 -3.20 4.60
CA SER A 248 -3.57 -3.06 5.97
C SER A 248 -2.06 -3.26 6.04
N SER A 249 -1.50 -4.26 5.33
CA SER A 249 -0.06 -4.54 5.27
C SER A 249 0.70 -3.35 4.69
N ILE A 250 0.27 -2.84 3.53
CA ILE A 250 0.85 -1.64 2.91
C ILE A 250 0.84 -0.44 3.88
N CYS A 251 -0.27 -0.25 4.58
CA CYS A 251 -0.40 0.84 5.56
C CYS A 251 0.50 0.64 6.79
N GLN A 252 0.77 -0.59 7.22
CA GLN A 252 1.73 -0.88 8.30
C GLN A 252 3.14 -0.48 7.89
N SER A 253 3.60 -0.88 6.71
CA SER A 253 4.91 -0.53 6.17
C SER A 253 5.07 0.98 6.00
N ALA A 254 4.06 1.66 5.44
CA ALA A 254 4.05 3.11 5.31
C ALA A 254 4.12 3.82 6.67
N CYS A 255 3.37 3.35 7.67
CA CYS A 255 3.37 3.91 9.03
C CYS A 255 4.73 3.72 9.71
N ARG A 256 5.37 2.56 9.57
CA ARG A 256 6.72 2.29 10.09
C ARG A 256 7.72 3.28 9.49
N MET A 257 7.79 3.39 8.16
CA MET A 257 8.66 4.34 7.48
C MET A 257 8.42 5.78 7.94
N ALA A 258 7.17 6.21 7.99
CA ALA A 258 6.81 7.56 8.41
C ALA A 258 7.17 7.84 9.87
N THR A 259 7.08 6.84 10.74
CA THR A 259 7.51 6.95 12.14
C THR A 259 9.02 7.12 12.24
N ASP A 260 9.81 6.32 11.54
CA ASP A 260 11.27 6.46 11.50
C ASP A 260 11.68 7.86 10.98
N ILE A 261 11.04 8.34 9.90
CA ILE A 261 11.34 9.68 9.35
C ILE A 261 11.02 10.78 10.39
N ARG A 262 9.90 10.67 11.13
CA ARG A 262 9.56 11.63 12.20
C ARG A 262 10.61 11.65 13.31
N LEU A 263 11.15 10.49 13.71
CA LEU A 263 12.23 10.38 14.69
C LEU A 263 13.55 10.95 14.16
N LEU A 264 13.88 10.66 12.89
CA LEU A 264 15.07 11.21 12.24
C LEU A 264 14.98 12.72 12.04
N GLN A 265 13.80 13.26 11.79
CA GLN A 265 13.55 14.69 11.68
C GLN A 265 13.64 15.41 13.03
N HIS A 266 13.24 14.75 14.13
CA HIS A 266 13.47 15.25 15.48
C HIS A 266 14.97 15.49 15.73
N ASP A 267 15.81 14.55 15.30
CA ASP A 267 17.28 14.64 15.39
C ASP A 267 17.90 15.47 14.24
N ARG A 268 17.08 16.03 13.36
CA ARG A 268 17.51 16.81 12.19
C ARG A 268 18.40 16.03 11.22
N GLN A 269 18.34 14.71 11.19
CA GLN A 269 19.14 13.88 10.29
C GLN A 269 18.53 13.78 8.89
N VAL A 270 17.24 13.46 8.81
CA VAL A 270 16.48 13.33 7.56
C VAL A 270 15.15 14.04 7.75
N GLU A 271 14.73 14.80 6.74
CA GLU A 271 13.48 15.58 6.77
C GLU A 271 12.59 15.20 5.60
N GLU A 272 11.25 15.22 5.83
CA GLU A 272 10.29 15.18 4.72
C GLU A 272 10.38 16.47 3.88
N PRO A 273 9.93 16.46 2.61
CA PRO A 273 9.97 17.65 1.76
C PRO A 273 9.15 18.79 2.37
N PHE A 274 9.70 20.01 2.24
CA PHE A 274 9.07 21.24 2.68
C PHE A 274 9.03 22.21 1.52
N GLU A 275 7.83 22.62 1.11
CA GLU A 275 7.64 23.52 -0.03
C GLU A 275 7.96 24.96 0.35
N GLU A 276 8.45 25.75 -0.63
CA GLU A 276 8.92 27.13 -0.43
C GLU A 276 7.87 28.02 0.25
N LYS A 277 6.60 27.85 -0.08
CA LYS A 277 5.48 28.62 0.50
C LYS A 277 4.75 27.90 1.64
N GLN A 278 5.22 26.74 2.03
CA GLN A 278 4.58 25.96 3.08
C GLN A 278 4.76 26.61 4.45
N VAL A 279 3.66 26.73 5.22
CA VAL A 279 3.69 27.22 6.59
C VAL A 279 3.72 26.03 7.54
N GLY A 280 4.84 25.83 8.23
CA GLY A 280 5.01 24.71 9.17
C GLY A 280 4.36 24.96 10.55
N SER A 281 4.19 26.22 10.93
CA SER A 281 3.58 26.64 12.20
C SER A 281 3.06 28.06 12.10
N SER A 282 1.87 28.29 12.64
CA SER A 282 1.26 29.63 12.71
C SER A 282 1.98 30.58 13.67
N ALA A 283 2.71 30.05 14.66
CA ALA A 283 3.38 30.84 15.70
C ALA A 283 4.90 30.87 15.57
N MET A 284 5.51 29.86 14.98
CA MET A 284 6.97 29.68 14.91
C MET A 284 7.41 29.42 13.46
N PRO A 285 7.78 30.46 12.70
CA PRO A 285 8.08 30.35 11.26
C PRO A 285 9.21 29.37 10.91
N TYR A 286 10.17 29.16 11.82
CA TYR A 286 11.31 28.26 11.63
C TYR A 286 10.94 26.78 11.81
N LYS A 287 9.76 26.49 12.41
CA LYS A 287 9.38 25.13 12.77
C LYS A 287 8.87 24.37 11.56
N ARG A 288 9.55 23.27 11.23
CA ARG A 288 9.17 22.33 10.15
C ARG A 288 8.60 21.08 10.78
N ASN A 289 7.27 20.95 10.75
CA ASN A 289 6.60 19.78 11.28
C ASN A 289 6.56 18.67 10.21
N PRO A 290 6.74 17.39 10.56
CA PRO A 290 6.63 16.26 9.63
C PRO A 290 5.15 15.91 9.37
N MET A 291 4.38 16.88 8.84
CA MET A 291 2.92 16.79 8.72
C MET A 291 2.46 15.70 7.75
N ARG A 292 3.26 15.42 6.71
CA ARG A 292 2.96 14.35 5.75
C ARG A 292 3.13 12.99 6.39
N CYS A 293 4.23 12.78 7.10
CA CYS A 293 4.48 11.55 7.86
C CYS A 293 3.45 11.35 8.99
N GLU A 294 3.03 12.42 9.68
CA GLU A 294 1.95 12.36 10.68
C GLU A 294 0.62 11.95 10.04
N ARG A 295 0.31 12.46 8.84
CA ARG A 295 -0.89 12.12 8.10
C ARG A 295 -0.86 10.66 7.59
N ILE A 296 0.29 10.18 7.11
CA ILE A 296 0.49 8.76 6.78
C ILE A 296 0.14 7.89 7.99
N CYS A 297 0.73 8.17 9.14
CA CYS A 297 0.47 7.40 10.36
C CYS A 297 -1.01 7.44 10.78
N SER A 298 -1.70 8.56 10.62
CA SER A 298 -3.10 8.67 11.01
C SER A 298 -4.05 7.94 10.07
N LEU A 299 -3.86 8.05 8.76
CA LEU A 299 -4.64 7.31 7.76
C LEU A 299 -4.38 5.80 7.84
N ALA A 300 -3.11 5.40 8.04
CA ALA A 300 -2.75 3.99 8.21
C ALA A 300 -3.50 3.33 9.38
N ARG A 301 -3.62 4.01 10.53
CA ARG A 301 -4.40 3.47 11.67
C ARG A 301 -5.87 3.24 11.31
N TYR A 302 -6.44 4.12 10.49
CA TYR A 302 -7.81 3.95 10.01
C TYR A 302 -7.96 2.66 9.20
N VAL A 303 -7.10 2.44 8.19
CA VAL A 303 -7.14 1.25 7.34
C VAL A 303 -6.90 -0.03 8.15
N ILE A 304 -5.91 -0.01 9.07
CA ILE A 304 -5.60 -1.18 9.91
C ILE A 304 -6.79 -1.57 10.80
N ALA A 305 -7.48 -0.58 11.37
CA ALA A 305 -8.68 -0.82 12.17
C ALA A 305 -9.85 -1.30 11.31
N ASP A 306 -10.08 -0.67 10.15
CA ASP A 306 -11.15 -1.01 9.21
C ASP A 306 -10.99 -2.42 8.64
N ALA A 307 -9.77 -2.91 8.47
CA ALA A 307 -9.49 -4.25 7.96
C ALA A 307 -10.14 -5.38 8.79
N GLN A 308 -10.50 -5.13 10.04
CA GLN A 308 -11.21 -6.11 10.89
C GLN A 308 -12.65 -6.37 10.44
N ASN A 309 -13.25 -5.49 9.64
CA ASN A 309 -14.62 -5.69 9.15
C ASN A 309 -14.75 -6.92 8.26
N ALA A 310 -13.83 -7.12 7.32
CA ALA A 310 -13.97 -8.22 6.35
C ALA A 310 -13.88 -9.62 6.94
N PRO A 311 -12.94 -9.97 7.84
CA PRO A 311 -12.97 -11.28 8.49
C PRO A 311 -14.22 -11.50 9.35
N MET A 312 -14.73 -10.46 10.03
CA MET A 312 -15.99 -10.56 10.79
C MET A 312 -17.18 -10.81 9.87
N THR A 313 -17.25 -10.10 8.73
CA THR A 313 -18.28 -10.33 7.72
C THR A 313 -18.16 -11.73 7.10
N ALA A 314 -16.95 -12.19 6.78
CA ALA A 314 -16.75 -13.51 6.18
C ALA A 314 -17.17 -14.65 7.10
N MET A 315 -16.97 -14.54 8.42
CA MET A 315 -17.32 -15.59 9.37
C MET A 315 -18.82 -15.69 9.68
N THR A 316 -19.60 -14.64 9.34
CA THR A 316 -21.05 -14.60 9.58
C THR A 316 -21.89 -14.85 8.32
N GLN A 317 -21.28 -15.30 7.22
CA GLN A 317 -22.02 -15.70 6.02
C GLN A 317 -22.72 -17.03 6.27
N TRP A 318 -24.05 -17.03 6.16
CA TRP A 318 -24.88 -18.20 6.44
C TRP A 318 -25.31 -18.89 5.15
N LEU A 319 -25.13 -20.19 5.11
CA LEU A 319 -25.63 -21.06 4.05
C LEU A 319 -25.26 -20.44 2.67
N GLU A 320 -26.22 -20.27 1.78
CA GLU A 320 -26.00 -19.80 0.41
C GLU A 320 -26.06 -18.27 0.29
N ARG A 321 -26.69 -17.57 1.25
CA ARG A 321 -26.81 -16.09 1.26
C ARG A 321 -27.28 -15.55 2.60
N THR A 322 -26.64 -14.46 3.05
CA THR A 322 -27.18 -13.52 4.03
C THR A 322 -26.94 -12.09 3.52
N LEU A 323 -27.74 -11.13 3.96
CA LEU A 323 -27.62 -9.72 3.52
C LEU A 323 -26.85 -8.85 4.52
N ASP A 324 -26.45 -9.37 5.68
CA ASP A 324 -25.75 -8.60 6.71
C ASP A 324 -24.36 -8.09 6.26
N ASP A 325 -23.80 -8.69 5.23
CA ASP A 325 -22.56 -8.23 4.60
C ASP A 325 -22.72 -6.88 3.86
N SER A 326 -23.89 -6.61 3.29
CA SER A 326 -24.08 -5.58 2.28
C SER A 326 -23.74 -4.17 2.77
N ALA A 327 -24.31 -3.73 3.87
CA ALA A 327 -24.09 -2.38 4.40
C ALA A 327 -22.63 -2.18 4.87
N ASN A 328 -22.07 -3.17 5.55
CA ASN A 328 -20.68 -3.12 6.01
C ASN A 328 -19.70 -3.01 4.84
N ARG A 329 -19.83 -3.87 3.83
CA ARG A 329 -18.97 -3.92 2.65
C ARG A 329 -19.03 -2.62 1.81
N ARG A 330 -20.19 -1.99 1.72
CA ARG A 330 -20.39 -0.71 1.00
C ARG A 330 -19.61 0.45 1.63
N ILE A 331 -19.20 0.33 2.89
CA ILE A 331 -18.41 1.32 3.62
C ILE A 331 -16.96 0.87 3.69
N SER A 332 -16.70 -0.27 4.31
CA SER A 332 -15.36 -0.72 4.67
C SER A 332 -14.42 -0.88 3.45
N LEU A 333 -14.88 -1.53 2.37
CA LEU A 333 -14.03 -1.74 1.20
C LEU A 333 -13.68 -0.44 0.46
N PRO A 334 -14.65 0.40 0.03
CA PRO A 334 -14.31 1.65 -0.64
C PRO A 334 -13.43 2.56 0.22
N GLU A 335 -13.74 2.74 1.49
CA GLU A 335 -13.00 3.65 2.37
C GLU A 335 -11.58 3.17 2.64
N ALA A 336 -11.35 1.85 2.77
CA ALA A 336 -10.00 1.29 2.88
C ALA A 336 -9.17 1.57 1.61
N PHE A 337 -9.75 1.39 0.42
CA PHE A 337 -9.08 1.73 -0.84
C PHE A 337 -8.75 3.22 -0.94
N LEU A 338 -9.72 4.10 -0.66
CA LEU A 338 -9.53 5.56 -0.70
C LEU A 338 -8.46 6.03 0.29
N ALA A 339 -8.46 5.46 1.50
CA ALA A 339 -7.47 5.81 2.52
C ALA A 339 -6.07 5.29 2.17
N THR A 340 -5.95 4.05 1.66
CA THR A 340 -4.67 3.47 1.22
C THR A 340 -4.08 4.23 0.03
N ASP A 341 -4.91 4.65 -0.92
CA ASP A 341 -4.51 5.53 -2.01
C ASP A 341 -3.93 6.84 -1.48
N GLY A 342 -4.62 7.49 -0.54
CA GLY A 342 -4.12 8.69 0.14
C GLY A 342 -2.78 8.46 0.86
N VAL A 343 -2.60 7.30 1.50
CA VAL A 343 -1.33 6.91 2.13
C VAL A 343 -0.22 6.78 1.09
N LEU A 344 -0.44 6.04 -0.01
CA LEU A 344 0.59 5.82 -1.04
C LEU A 344 0.97 7.11 -1.76
N ARG A 345 0.03 8.01 -2.03
CA ARG A 345 0.32 9.34 -2.58
C ARG A 345 1.22 10.16 -1.66
N LEU A 346 0.95 10.15 -0.35
CA LEU A 346 1.80 10.80 0.63
C LEU A 346 3.19 10.14 0.71
N VAL A 347 3.26 8.81 0.69
CA VAL A 347 4.52 8.06 0.66
C VAL A 347 5.35 8.45 -0.56
N GLN A 348 4.76 8.53 -1.74
CA GLN A 348 5.47 8.96 -2.96
C GLN A 348 6.00 10.39 -2.84
N ASN A 349 5.18 11.32 -2.33
CA ASN A 349 5.60 12.69 -2.14
C ASN A 349 6.79 12.78 -1.16
N VAL A 350 6.69 12.11 0.00
CA VAL A 350 7.75 12.07 1.00
C VAL A 350 9.02 11.45 0.42
N THR A 351 8.94 10.26 -0.18
CA THR A 351 10.11 9.52 -0.68
C THR A 351 10.82 10.23 -1.84
N LYS A 352 10.07 10.94 -2.69
CA LYS A 352 10.64 11.73 -3.78
C LYS A 352 11.43 12.94 -3.29
N GLY A 353 11.05 13.50 -2.14
CA GLY A 353 11.60 14.76 -1.63
C GLY A 353 12.38 14.63 -0.32
N LEU A 354 12.72 13.42 0.13
CA LEU A 354 13.52 13.23 1.35
C LEU A 354 14.83 14.00 1.28
N HIS A 355 15.09 14.79 2.30
CA HIS A 355 16.30 15.58 2.45
C HIS A 355 17.17 15.04 3.58
N VAL A 356 18.46 14.85 3.32
CA VAL A 356 19.46 14.43 4.31
C VAL A 356 20.32 15.63 4.70
N ASN A 357 20.36 15.96 5.99
CA ASN A 357 21.24 16.96 6.56
C ASN A 357 22.62 16.33 6.81
N GLU A 358 23.42 16.16 5.77
CA GLU A 358 24.67 15.37 5.77
C GLU A 358 25.62 15.78 6.89
N LYS A 359 25.75 17.08 7.17
CA LYS A 359 26.63 17.58 8.24
C LYS A 359 26.14 17.24 9.66
N ILE A 360 24.84 17.13 9.85
CA ILE A 360 24.26 16.67 11.13
C ILE A 360 24.51 15.16 11.29
N VAL A 361 24.28 14.38 10.22
CA VAL A 361 24.57 12.94 10.23
C VAL A 361 26.05 12.67 10.50
N GLU A 362 26.95 13.39 9.82
CA GLU A 362 28.40 13.30 10.02
C GLU A 362 28.79 13.62 11.47
N LYS A 363 28.25 14.72 12.04
CA LYS A 363 28.50 15.10 13.42
C LYS A 363 28.10 13.98 14.39
N LEU A 364 26.90 13.43 14.24
CA LEU A 364 26.41 12.34 15.09
C LEU A 364 27.27 11.07 14.97
N VAL A 365 27.78 10.75 13.79
CA VAL A 365 28.77 9.68 13.60
C VAL A 365 30.01 9.93 14.44
N TRP A 366 30.59 11.14 14.37
CA TRP A 366 31.81 11.48 15.11
C TRP A 366 31.61 11.56 16.62
N ASP A 367 30.42 11.90 17.09
CA ASP A 367 30.10 11.92 18.52
C ASP A 367 30.17 10.49 19.15
N TYR A 368 30.05 9.42 18.35
CA TYR A 368 30.04 8.04 18.85
C TYR A 368 31.12 7.13 18.24
N LEU A 369 31.73 7.51 17.15
CA LEU A 369 32.73 6.66 16.45
C LEU A 369 33.90 6.24 17.36
N PRO A 370 34.49 7.10 18.21
CA PRO A 370 35.56 6.67 19.11
C PRO A 370 35.15 5.50 20.04
N PHE A 371 33.88 5.51 20.52
CA PHE A 371 33.34 4.44 21.35
C PHE A 371 33.05 3.17 20.52
N ILE A 372 32.50 3.32 19.33
CA ILE A 372 32.22 2.22 18.39
C ILE A 372 33.50 1.50 17.97
N ALA A 373 34.57 2.25 17.78
CA ALA A 373 35.87 1.77 17.31
C ALA A 373 36.69 1.05 18.39
N THR A 374 36.29 1.06 19.65
CA THR A 374 37.10 0.57 20.79
C THR A 374 37.61 -0.86 20.61
N GLU A 375 36.82 -1.75 20.04
CA GLU A 375 37.28 -3.12 19.75
C GLU A 375 38.42 -3.13 18.73
N ASN A 376 38.28 -2.38 17.64
CA ASN A 376 39.32 -2.27 16.59
C ASN A 376 40.59 -1.62 17.14
N LEU A 377 40.42 -0.58 17.97
CA LEU A 377 41.54 0.10 18.63
C LEU A 377 42.26 -0.84 19.60
N MET A 378 41.52 -1.64 20.37
CA MET A 378 42.11 -2.68 21.23
C MET A 378 42.91 -3.67 20.40
N MET A 379 42.34 -4.16 19.29
CA MET A 379 43.06 -5.12 18.44
C MET A 379 44.31 -4.50 17.77
N ALA A 380 44.25 -3.22 17.42
CA ALA A 380 45.41 -2.51 16.89
C ALA A 380 46.54 -2.37 17.96
N ALA A 381 46.20 -2.10 19.20
CA ALA A 381 47.13 -2.03 20.32
C ALA A 381 47.70 -3.41 20.68
N VAL A 382 46.88 -4.48 20.63
CA VAL A 382 47.35 -5.87 20.82
C VAL A 382 48.40 -6.26 19.76
N LYS A 383 48.18 -5.89 18.50
CA LYS A 383 49.18 -6.15 17.43
C LYS A 383 50.51 -5.46 17.65
N ARG A 384 50.55 -4.43 18.51
CA ARG A 384 51.77 -3.72 18.94
C ARG A 384 52.37 -4.27 20.22
N GLY A 385 51.84 -5.41 20.73
CA GLY A 385 52.38 -6.11 21.91
C GLY A 385 51.63 -5.81 23.20
N GLY A 386 50.50 -5.09 23.17
CA GLY A 386 49.70 -4.81 24.38
C GLY A 386 48.97 -6.08 24.87
N ASP A 387 48.76 -6.15 26.19
CA ASP A 387 47.96 -7.21 26.83
C ASP A 387 46.46 -6.94 26.63
N ARG A 388 45.74 -7.86 26.03
CA ARG A 388 44.33 -7.73 25.68
C ARG A 388 43.42 -7.46 26.88
N GLN A 389 43.71 -8.12 28.02
CA GLN A 389 42.87 -7.96 29.24
C GLN A 389 43.08 -6.58 29.87
N GLN A 390 44.31 -6.15 29.95
CA GLN A 390 44.67 -4.83 30.46
C GLN A 390 44.11 -3.72 29.55
N LEU A 391 44.23 -3.87 28.22
CA LEU A 391 43.70 -2.93 27.25
C LEU A 391 42.16 -2.82 27.32
N HIS A 392 41.47 -3.96 27.52
CA HIS A 392 40.04 -3.96 27.69
C HIS A 392 39.61 -3.15 28.93
N GLU A 393 40.31 -3.30 30.05
CA GLU A 393 39.99 -2.55 31.28
C GLU A 393 40.27 -1.05 31.11
N ILE A 394 41.38 -0.67 30.50
CA ILE A 394 41.71 0.72 30.15
C ILE A 394 40.61 1.35 29.30
N ILE A 395 40.17 0.65 28.25
CA ILE A 395 39.09 1.13 27.37
C ILE A 395 37.78 1.27 28.14
N ARG A 396 37.44 0.33 28.99
CA ARG A 396 36.23 0.36 29.81
C ARG A 396 36.24 1.59 30.74
N GLU A 397 37.31 1.82 31.50
CA GLU A 397 37.46 2.96 32.39
C GLU A 397 37.38 4.29 31.66
N ALA A 398 38.14 4.44 30.56
CA ALA A 398 38.16 5.64 29.75
C ALA A 398 36.79 5.92 29.12
N SER A 399 36.13 4.88 28.57
CA SER A 399 34.81 5.03 27.95
C SER A 399 33.75 5.47 28.97
N MET A 400 33.75 4.90 30.19
CA MET A 400 32.82 5.30 31.26
C MET A 400 33.04 6.73 31.69
N ALA A 401 34.32 7.13 31.88
CA ALA A 401 34.67 8.49 32.31
C ALA A 401 34.24 9.53 31.25
N GLU A 402 34.54 9.27 29.97
CA GLU A 402 34.19 10.21 28.89
C GLU A 402 32.67 10.24 28.62
N THR A 403 31.97 9.11 28.74
CA THR A 403 30.51 9.06 28.66
C THR A 403 29.85 9.86 29.81
N ALA A 404 30.45 9.86 31.03
CA ALA A 404 29.94 10.65 32.14
C ALA A 404 30.07 12.16 31.83
N LYS A 405 31.22 12.60 31.29
CA LYS A 405 31.42 14.00 30.84
C LYS A 405 30.41 14.39 29.77
N MET A 406 30.24 13.53 28.77
CA MET A 406 29.25 13.75 27.71
C MET A 406 27.84 13.98 28.27
N LYS A 407 27.40 13.17 29.25
CA LYS A 407 26.10 13.32 29.92
C LYS A 407 25.98 14.57 30.77
N ASN A 408 27.10 15.06 31.31
CA ASN A 408 27.14 16.30 32.06
C ASN A 408 27.25 17.55 31.16
N GLY A 409 27.33 17.40 29.84
CA GLY A 409 27.53 18.50 28.90
C GLY A 409 28.97 19.07 28.92
N GLU A 410 29.91 18.33 29.48
CA GLU A 410 31.33 18.69 29.53
C GLU A 410 32.06 18.32 28.25
N SER A 411 33.21 18.94 28.02
CA SER A 411 34.09 18.53 26.91
C SER A 411 34.69 17.14 27.18
N TRP A 412 34.68 16.28 26.21
CA TRP A 412 35.19 14.91 26.26
C TRP A 412 36.10 14.59 25.08
N ASP A 413 37.09 13.71 25.26
CA ASP A 413 37.98 13.21 24.20
C ASP A 413 38.53 11.82 24.59
N LEU A 414 37.82 10.77 24.16
CA LEU A 414 38.24 9.39 24.42
C LEU A 414 39.59 9.06 23.76
N VAL A 415 39.88 9.66 22.59
CA VAL A 415 41.17 9.46 21.90
C VAL A 415 42.31 9.96 22.73
N ALA A 416 42.20 11.17 23.29
CA ALA A 416 43.24 11.74 24.16
C ALA A 416 43.42 10.91 25.45
N GLN A 417 42.33 10.39 26.04
CA GLN A 417 42.39 9.53 27.23
C GLN A 417 43.11 8.19 26.95
N LEU A 418 42.83 7.56 25.80
CA LEU A 418 43.52 6.32 25.44
C LEU A 418 44.98 6.55 25.08
N ALA A 419 45.29 7.63 24.36
CA ALA A 419 46.66 7.98 23.99
C ALA A 419 47.54 8.35 25.20
N ALA A 420 46.93 8.82 26.29
CA ALA A 420 47.65 9.15 27.55
C ALA A 420 48.05 7.89 28.35
N ARG A 421 47.57 6.70 28.00
CA ARG A 421 47.90 5.44 28.68
C ARG A 421 49.09 4.77 27.97
N PRO A 422 50.26 4.66 28.60
CA PRO A 422 51.45 4.04 28.02
C PRO A 422 51.20 2.62 27.51
N GLU A 423 50.36 1.85 28.21
CA GLU A 423 50.02 0.47 27.92
C GLU A 423 49.25 0.33 26.58
N PHE A 424 48.60 1.41 26.14
CA PHE A 424 47.87 1.45 24.86
C PHE A 424 48.84 1.49 23.65
N GLY A 425 50.03 2.08 23.86
CA GLY A 425 51.13 2.03 22.86
C GLY A 425 50.81 2.73 21.53
N MET A 426 49.84 3.61 21.51
CA MET A 426 49.43 4.36 20.31
C MET A 426 49.34 5.88 20.64
N ARG A 427 49.86 6.73 19.73
CA ARG A 427 49.71 8.16 19.80
C ARG A 427 48.31 8.56 19.34
N ALA A 428 47.85 9.76 19.72
CA ALA A 428 46.53 10.28 19.34
C ALA A 428 46.31 10.31 17.81
N GLU A 429 47.33 10.66 17.03
CA GLU A 429 47.24 10.67 15.56
C GLU A 429 47.04 9.26 15.00
N GLU A 430 47.70 8.24 15.59
CA GLU A 430 47.58 6.85 15.16
C GLU A 430 46.18 6.30 15.50
N ILE A 431 45.63 6.66 16.66
CA ILE A 431 44.26 6.30 17.05
C ILE A 431 43.26 6.98 16.09
N ARG A 432 43.42 8.28 15.81
CA ARG A 432 42.55 9.01 14.87
C ARG A 432 42.61 8.43 13.47
N ALA A 433 43.74 7.91 12.99
CA ALA A 433 43.86 7.27 11.69
C ALA A 433 43.03 5.98 11.57
N GLU A 434 42.76 5.29 12.68
CA GLU A 434 41.87 4.12 12.72
C GLU A 434 40.38 4.52 12.65
N LEU A 435 40.04 5.79 13.02
CA LEU A 435 38.65 6.28 13.06
C LEU A 435 38.17 6.72 11.68
N THR A 436 38.11 5.81 10.71
CA THR A 436 37.56 6.07 9.39
C THR A 436 36.13 5.52 9.30
N PRO A 437 35.09 6.36 9.25
CA PRO A 437 33.69 5.89 9.34
C PRO A 437 33.31 4.77 8.35
N SER A 438 33.84 4.84 7.12
CA SER A 438 33.56 3.83 6.09
C SER A 438 34.07 2.41 6.44
N ARG A 439 35.00 2.27 7.39
CA ARG A 439 35.45 0.95 7.87
C ARG A 439 34.47 0.26 8.83
N TYR A 440 33.45 0.98 9.29
CA TYR A 440 32.52 0.53 10.33
C TYR A 440 31.09 0.32 9.83
N ILE A 441 30.85 0.48 8.51
CA ILE A 441 29.52 0.29 7.90
C ILE A 441 29.28 -1.14 7.39
N GLY A 442 30.25 -2.03 7.56
CA GLY A 442 30.14 -3.43 7.14
C GLY A 442 29.79 -3.58 5.66
N ARG A 443 28.82 -4.41 5.37
CA ARG A 443 28.33 -4.70 4.01
C ARG A 443 27.10 -3.87 3.60
N CYS A 444 26.91 -2.70 4.18
CA CYS A 444 25.75 -1.86 3.85
C CYS A 444 25.63 -1.57 2.35
N PRO A 445 26.70 -1.12 1.63
CA PRO A 445 26.57 -0.82 0.21
C PRO A 445 26.15 -2.02 -0.63
N GLU A 446 26.74 -3.20 -0.40
CA GLU A 446 26.42 -4.42 -1.14
C GLU A 446 24.99 -4.90 -0.87
N GLN A 447 24.52 -4.79 0.38
CA GLN A 447 23.15 -5.16 0.74
C GLN A 447 22.14 -4.21 0.12
N VAL A 448 22.42 -2.90 0.07
CA VAL A 448 21.58 -1.92 -0.62
C VAL A 448 21.50 -2.25 -2.11
N ALA A 449 22.65 -2.44 -2.78
CA ALA A 449 22.69 -2.73 -4.21
C ALA A 449 21.94 -4.02 -4.58
N ALA A 450 22.07 -5.06 -3.77
CA ALA A 450 21.35 -6.31 -4.00
C ALA A 450 19.83 -6.15 -3.90
N LEU A 451 19.34 -5.42 -2.88
CA LEU A 451 17.91 -5.21 -2.69
C LEU A 451 17.32 -4.28 -3.76
N THR A 452 17.98 -3.16 -4.07
CA THR A 452 17.49 -2.21 -5.08
C THR A 452 17.44 -2.84 -6.46
N ALA A 453 18.40 -3.71 -6.81
CA ALA A 453 18.38 -4.47 -8.05
C ALA A 453 17.18 -5.44 -8.11
N ALA A 454 16.91 -6.18 -7.03
CA ALA A 454 15.76 -7.08 -6.95
C ALA A 454 14.43 -6.31 -7.06
N CYS A 455 14.30 -5.18 -6.35
CA CYS A 455 13.12 -4.33 -6.43
C CYS A 455 12.91 -3.79 -7.85
N ARG A 456 13.95 -3.28 -8.52
CA ARG A 456 13.85 -2.74 -9.88
C ARG A 456 13.42 -3.80 -10.90
N ALA A 457 13.84 -5.05 -10.73
CA ALA A 457 13.40 -6.16 -11.57
C ALA A 457 11.88 -6.42 -11.46
N LEU A 458 11.30 -6.29 -10.27
CA LEU A 458 9.85 -6.44 -10.04
C LEU A 458 9.03 -5.21 -10.40
N ILE A 459 9.59 -4.02 -10.22
CA ILE A 459 8.94 -2.75 -10.53
C ILE A 459 8.71 -2.62 -12.05
N GLY A 460 9.69 -3.01 -12.86
CA GLY A 460 9.63 -2.87 -14.32
C GLY A 460 9.74 -1.41 -14.79
N SER A 461 9.44 -1.18 -16.08
CA SER A 461 9.53 0.17 -16.71
C SER A 461 8.34 1.08 -16.40
N ASP A 462 7.18 0.54 -16.05
CA ASP A 462 5.89 1.23 -16.07
C ASP A 462 5.48 1.93 -14.77
N ALA A 463 6.38 2.05 -13.81
CA ALA A 463 6.08 2.62 -12.49
C ALA A 463 6.22 4.15 -12.45
N GLN A 464 5.43 4.88 -13.22
CA GLN A 464 5.23 6.31 -13.01
C GLN A 464 3.87 6.55 -12.38
N SER A 465 3.78 7.41 -11.35
CA SER A 465 2.50 7.88 -10.84
C SER A 465 1.71 8.53 -11.97
N ALA A 466 0.46 8.15 -12.11
CA ALA A 466 -0.40 8.67 -13.16
C ALA A 466 -0.96 10.07 -12.86
N GLU A 467 -0.95 10.49 -11.60
CA GLU A 467 -1.55 11.75 -11.16
C GLU A 467 -0.55 12.64 -10.41
N GLU A 468 -0.63 13.94 -10.62
CA GLU A 468 0.12 14.92 -9.85
C GLU A 468 -0.35 14.92 -8.39
N ILE A 469 0.61 14.86 -7.46
CA ILE A 469 0.33 14.82 -6.03
C ILE A 469 0.15 16.24 -5.53
N THR A 470 -1.09 16.71 -5.48
CA THR A 470 -1.48 17.94 -4.77
C THR A 470 -1.92 17.58 -3.35
N LEU A 471 -1.22 18.13 -2.37
CA LEU A 471 -1.47 17.88 -0.93
C LEU A 471 -2.20 19.04 -0.28
#